data_d6664023baf41a75864939a1d2db9026
#
_entry.id   d6664023baf41a75864939a1d2db9026
#
_cell.length_a   1.000
_cell.length_b   1.000
_cell.length_c   1.000
_cell.angle_alpha   90.00
_cell.angle_beta   90.00
_cell.angle_gamma   90.00
#
_symmetry.space_group_name_H-M   'P 1'
#
loop_
_entity.id
_entity.type
_entity.pdbx_description
1 polymer ?
#
loop_
_entity_poly.entity_id
_entity_poly.type
_entity_poly.pdbx_seq_one_letter_code
_entity_poly.pdbx_strand_id
1 'polypeptide(L)'
;MTAQKQPNLIVLLVDDLRFDETGASGHPYMKTPNIDRIAHEGARFANAFHTTPLCSPNRACIVTGQYASRHGIIDNVGREAMSHRLANYHIELQRLGYDTAHIGKWHMGNDAAPRPGYDTWISFRGQGTITDPVFWEGGREVPLSGYVTDLLNERAVEFVARRRSKPFALFLAHKAVHPDVQQKQDGTIDLATMRGYVLPERHEELYQGCTYPARPNVRPIDEVLRQKPAWREVFELRNRPESRPFLEGLASGTQEEIRRRAAMMASVDEGVGALLRALEEKKILDDTVILFLGDNGFFFGEHGLGAERRFAYEEGIRTAFFMRYPRLAKPGTVIERMVIALDIAPTMIELGGGRPGAHIQGRSLVPLLRRRAADWRKFFLIEYYNESAWPWIVGMSYKAVRTERAKLIHWVHKNGVDELYDLQRDPYEITNVIRKPAYSNERARLYRTLRSLVAEAAGL
;
A
#
# COMPACT_ATOMS: atom_id res chain seq x y z
N MET A 1 -2.97 -33.61 -21.78
CA MET A 1 -2.41 -32.59 -20.89
C MET A 1 -3.34 -32.54 -19.68
N THR A 2 -2.91 -32.98 -18.51
CA THR A 2 -3.68 -32.82 -17.27
C THR A 2 -3.86 -31.33 -17.02
N ALA A 3 -5.10 -30.87 -16.88
CA ALA A 3 -5.39 -29.50 -16.54
C ALA A 3 -4.58 -29.11 -15.29
N GLN A 4 -3.74 -28.09 -15.40
CA GLN A 4 -2.93 -27.63 -14.27
C GLN A 4 -3.89 -27.19 -13.17
N LYS A 5 -3.80 -27.81 -11.98
CA LYS A 5 -4.65 -27.48 -10.83
C LYS A 5 -4.51 -25.99 -10.51
N GLN A 6 -5.62 -25.26 -10.44
CA GLN A 6 -5.63 -23.86 -10.05
C GLN A 6 -5.07 -23.70 -8.64
N PRO A 7 -4.13 -22.77 -8.37
CA PRO A 7 -3.60 -22.53 -7.03
C PRO A 7 -4.63 -21.80 -6.16
N ASN A 8 -4.51 -21.93 -4.84
CA ASN A 8 -5.13 -20.95 -3.96
C ASN A 8 -4.37 -19.62 -4.05
N LEU A 9 -5.05 -18.52 -3.79
CA LEU A 9 -4.50 -17.18 -3.90
C LEU A 9 -4.71 -16.44 -2.58
N ILE A 10 -3.64 -15.88 -2.01
CA ILE A 10 -3.70 -15.06 -0.81
C ILE A 10 -2.97 -13.75 -1.08
N VAL A 11 -3.62 -12.62 -0.81
CA VAL A 11 -3.01 -11.29 -0.74
C VAL A 11 -3.07 -10.82 0.71
N LEU A 12 -1.90 -10.53 1.29
CA LEU A 12 -1.72 -9.98 2.63
C LEU A 12 -1.37 -8.51 2.48
N LEU A 13 -2.29 -7.63 2.87
CA LEU A 13 -2.13 -6.18 2.77
C LEU A 13 -2.02 -5.57 4.17
N VAL A 14 -1.00 -4.73 4.37
CA VAL A 14 -0.75 -4.02 5.63
C VAL A 14 -0.91 -2.52 5.41
N ASP A 15 -1.65 -1.85 6.28
CA ASP A 15 -1.94 -0.41 6.19
C ASP A 15 -0.73 0.43 6.60
N ASP A 16 -0.40 1.47 5.83
CA ASP A 16 0.71 2.39 6.07
C ASP A 16 2.10 1.73 6.15
N LEU A 17 2.31 0.54 5.60
CA LEU A 17 3.58 -0.18 5.69
C LEU A 17 4.64 0.41 4.74
N ARG A 18 5.72 0.93 5.29
CA ARG A 18 6.91 1.38 4.54
C ARG A 18 7.65 0.21 3.88
N PHE A 19 8.35 0.52 2.81
CA PHE A 19 9.12 -0.48 2.05
C PHE A 19 10.25 -1.16 2.85
N ASP A 20 10.72 -0.54 3.94
CA ASP A 20 11.79 -1.02 4.81
C ASP A 20 11.31 -1.47 6.21
N GLU A 21 10.01 -1.61 6.42
CA GLU A 21 9.41 -2.07 7.68
C GLU A 21 9.16 -3.60 7.70
N THR A 22 10.15 -4.40 7.30
CA THR A 22 10.22 -5.85 7.52
C THR A 22 11.67 -6.30 7.69
N GLY A 23 11.93 -7.46 8.29
CA GLY A 23 13.28 -8.02 8.39
C GLY A 23 13.90 -8.25 7.01
N ALA A 24 13.19 -8.87 6.07
CA ALA A 24 13.63 -9.11 4.69
C ALA A 24 13.89 -7.84 3.89
N SER A 25 13.34 -6.69 4.31
CA SER A 25 13.61 -5.38 3.73
C SER A 25 14.77 -4.64 4.38
N GLY A 26 15.38 -5.20 5.43
CA GLY A 26 16.55 -4.63 6.10
C GLY A 26 16.23 -3.65 7.23
N HIS A 27 15.07 -3.75 7.87
CA HIS A 27 14.78 -2.93 9.06
C HIS A 27 15.80 -3.20 10.18
N PRO A 28 16.35 -2.18 10.85
CA PRO A 28 17.50 -2.36 11.73
C PRO A 28 17.24 -3.22 12.98
N TYR A 29 16.01 -3.30 13.45
CA TYR A 29 15.66 -4.07 14.66
C TYR A 29 14.34 -4.87 14.57
N MET A 30 13.43 -4.52 13.65
CA MET A 30 12.15 -5.23 13.49
C MET A 30 12.40 -6.67 13.00
N LYS A 31 11.79 -7.63 13.67
CA LYS A 31 11.85 -9.05 13.32
C LYS A 31 10.50 -9.51 12.81
N THR A 32 10.47 -10.01 11.58
CA THR A 32 9.28 -10.52 10.91
C THR A 32 9.54 -11.89 10.28
N PRO A 33 9.94 -12.92 11.10
CA PRO A 33 10.45 -14.18 10.55
C PRO A 33 9.46 -14.91 9.63
N ASN A 34 8.15 -14.81 9.88
CA ASN A 34 7.13 -15.47 9.07
C ASN A 34 6.86 -14.71 7.75
N ILE A 35 6.85 -13.39 7.78
CA ILE A 35 6.77 -12.55 6.58
C ILE A 35 8.05 -12.72 5.75
N ASP A 36 9.21 -12.71 6.39
CA ASP A 36 10.51 -12.90 5.75
C ASP A 36 10.62 -14.27 5.07
N ARG A 37 9.94 -15.29 5.60
CA ARG A 37 9.83 -16.59 4.97
C ARG A 37 9.16 -16.51 3.59
N ILE A 38 8.12 -15.66 3.41
CA ILE A 38 7.48 -15.44 2.10
C ILE A 38 8.51 -14.92 1.09
N ALA A 39 9.37 -13.99 1.50
CA ALA A 39 10.43 -13.42 0.65
C ALA A 39 11.53 -14.45 0.34
N HIS A 40 11.99 -15.20 1.35
CA HIS A 40 13.12 -16.12 1.23
C HIS A 40 12.76 -17.42 0.49
N GLU A 41 11.54 -17.95 0.70
CA GLU A 41 11.04 -19.14 -0.02
C GLU A 41 10.46 -18.80 -1.40
N GLY A 42 10.43 -17.53 -1.77
CA GLY A 42 9.84 -17.02 -3.01
C GLY A 42 10.66 -15.94 -3.68
N ALA A 43 10.00 -14.86 -4.05
CA ALA A 43 10.58 -13.70 -4.73
C ALA A 43 10.36 -12.41 -3.93
N ARG A 44 11.39 -11.58 -3.85
CA ARG A 44 11.37 -10.19 -3.39
C ARG A 44 11.42 -9.26 -4.60
N PHE A 45 10.49 -8.33 -4.70
CA PHE A 45 10.49 -7.27 -5.71
C PHE A 45 11.21 -6.05 -5.13
N ALA A 46 12.43 -5.79 -5.60
CA ALA A 46 13.28 -4.74 -5.07
C ALA A 46 12.75 -3.33 -5.38
N ASN A 47 12.02 -3.18 -6.49
CA ASN A 47 11.48 -1.93 -6.98
C ASN A 47 9.96 -2.05 -7.19
N ALA A 48 9.21 -2.06 -6.09
CA ALA A 48 7.75 -2.10 -6.06
C ALA A 48 7.17 -0.77 -5.58
N PHE A 49 6.12 -0.28 -6.27
CA PHE A 49 5.62 1.08 -6.11
C PHE A 49 4.09 1.17 -6.08
N HIS A 50 3.61 2.15 -5.35
CA HIS A 50 2.24 2.64 -5.39
C HIS A 50 2.10 3.72 -6.46
N THR A 51 0.94 3.76 -7.12
CA THR A 51 0.63 4.77 -8.14
C THR A 51 -0.19 5.93 -7.60
N THR A 52 -0.82 5.75 -6.45
CA THR A 52 -1.50 6.79 -5.68
C THR A 52 -1.24 6.52 -4.20
N PRO A 53 -0.27 7.20 -3.55
CA PRO A 53 0.19 6.84 -2.22
C PRO A 53 -0.79 7.33 -1.12
N LEU A 54 -1.97 6.73 -1.09
CA LEU A 54 -3.04 6.99 -0.12
C LEU A 54 -3.94 5.75 -0.04
N CYS A 55 -4.39 5.40 1.17
CA CYS A 55 -5.09 4.16 1.48
C CYS A 55 -6.22 3.81 0.48
N SER A 56 -7.33 4.57 0.46
CA SER A 56 -8.49 4.23 -0.39
C SER A 56 -8.16 4.17 -1.88
N PRO A 57 -7.49 5.18 -2.48
CA PRO A 57 -7.13 5.13 -3.89
C PRO A 57 -6.23 3.96 -4.25
N ASN A 58 -5.19 3.69 -3.46
CA ASN A 58 -4.28 2.61 -3.81
C ASN A 58 -4.87 1.22 -3.57
N ARG A 59 -5.74 1.05 -2.57
CA ARG A 59 -6.52 -0.19 -2.39
C ARG A 59 -7.39 -0.46 -3.62
N ALA A 60 -8.05 0.58 -4.16
CA ALA A 60 -8.78 0.48 -5.42
C ALA A 60 -7.86 0.13 -6.59
N CYS A 61 -6.65 0.74 -6.69
CA CYS A 61 -5.64 0.37 -7.69
C CYS A 61 -5.26 -1.12 -7.60
N ILE A 62 -5.03 -1.65 -6.40
CA ILE A 62 -4.67 -3.05 -6.14
C ILE A 62 -5.77 -4.01 -6.62
N VAL A 63 -7.03 -3.73 -6.25
CA VAL A 63 -8.13 -4.67 -6.56
C VAL A 63 -8.65 -4.55 -7.98
N THR A 64 -8.47 -3.40 -8.66
CA THR A 64 -8.96 -3.18 -10.03
C THR A 64 -7.90 -3.30 -11.11
N GLY A 65 -6.63 -3.10 -10.77
CA GLY A 65 -5.54 -2.96 -11.73
C GLY A 65 -5.64 -1.69 -12.57
N GLN A 66 -6.33 -0.65 -12.08
CA GLN A 66 -6.54 0.63 -12.77
C GLN A 66 -5.93 1.78 -11.98
N TYR A 67 -5.58 2.87 -12.68
CA TYR A 67 -5.19 4.14 -12.06
C TYR A 67 -6.39 4.83 -11.37
N ALA A 68 -6.11 5.67 -10.37
CA ALA A 68 -7.13 6.41 -9.64
C ALA A 68 -7.98 7.31 -10.55
N SER A 69 -7.38 7.92 -11.58
CA SER A 69 -8.07 8.65 -12.64
C SER A 69 -9.09 7.81 -13.41
N ARG A 70 -8.96 6.48 -13.42
CA ARG A 70 -9.84 5.57 -14.15
C ARG A 70 -10.94 4.99 -13.28
N HIS A 71 -10.61 4.49 -12.07
CA HIS A 71 -11.59 3.89 -11.18
C HIS A 71 -12.34 4.92 -10.31
N GLY A 72 -11.86 6.16 -10.21
CA GLY A 72 -12.54 7.28 -9.58
C GLY A 72 -12.50 7.35 -8.05
N ILE A 73 -11.90 6.37 -7.35
CA ILE A 73 -11.58 6.50 -5.92
C ILE A 73 -10.27 7.28 -5.83
N ILE A 74 -10.35 8.59 -5.57
CA ILE A 74 -9.22 9.52 -5.70
C ILE A 74 -8.70 10.06 -4.36
N ASP A 75 -9.45 9.84 -3.29
CA ASP A 75 -9.18 10.31 -1.93
C ASP A 75 -9.84 9.37 -0.90
N ASN A 76 -9.75 9.72 0.39
CA ASN A 76 -10.35 8.97 1.48
C ASN A 76 -11.80 9.38 1.82
N VAL A 77 -12.44 10.21 1.00
CA VAL A 77 -13.89 10.49 1.16
C VAL A 77 -14.69 9.21 0.92
N GLY A 78 -15.72 8.99 1.72
CA GLY A 78 -16.61 7.84 1.56
C GLY A 78 -17.36 7.89 0.23
N ARG A 79 -17.05 6.95 -0.68
CA ARG A 79 -17.64 6.85 -2.03
C ARG A 79 -18.31 5.50 -2.21
N GLU A 80 -19.33 5.22 -1.40
CA GLU A 80 -19.99 3.91 -1.33
C GLU A 80 -20.49 3.42 -2.69
N ALA A 81 -21.26 4.26 -3.39
CA ALA A 81 -21.84 3.87 -4.69
C ALA A 81 -20.75 3.52 -5.74
N MET A 82 -19.60 4.20 -5.69
CA MET A 82 -18.47 3.91 -6.56
C MET A 82 -17.75 2.63 -6.12
N SER A 83 -17.55 2.48 -4.82
CA SER A 83 -16.94 1.30 -4.21
C SER A 83 -17.68 0.00 -4.55
N HIS A 84 -19.02 0.04 -4.56
CA HIS A 84 -19.85 -1.12 -4.95
C HIS A 84 -19.78 -1.45 -6.46
N ARG A 85 -19.29 -0.52 -7.30
CA ARG A 85 -19.15 -0.70 -8.75
C ARG A 85 -17.74 -0.99 -9.22
N LEU A 86 -16.77 -1.07 -8.31
CA LEU A 86 -15.39 -1.37 -8.68
C LEU A 86 -15.30 -2.72 -9.40
N ALA A 87 -14.64 -2.73 -10.56
CA ALA A 87 -14.33 -3.93 -11.32
C ALA A 87 -13.14 -4.67 -10.66
N ASN A 88 -13.35 -5.18 -9.43
CA ASN A 88 -12.29 -5.86 -8.70
C ASN A 88 -12.05 -7.28 -9.23
N TYR A 89 -10.80 -7.74 -9.17
CA TYR A 89 -10.38 -9.01 -9.75
C TYR A 89 -11.03 -10.25 -9.10
N HIS A 90 -11.59 -10.14 -7.91
CA HIS A 90 -12.29 -11.26 -7.26
C HIS A 90 -13.60 -11.62 -7.98
N ILE A 91 -14.24 -10.65 -8.67
CA ILE A 91 -15.38 -10.94 -9.54
C ILE A 91 -14.99 -11.95 -10.63
N GLU A 92 -13.81 -11.76 -11.24
CA GLU A 92 -13.30 -12.71 -12.25
C GLU A 92 -12.89 -14.03 -11.63
N LEU A 93 -12.31 -14.02 -10.42
CA LEU A 93 -11.97 -15.26 -9.72
C LEU A 93 -13.21 -16.07 -9.33
N GLN A 94 -14.32 -15.43 -8.93
CA GLN A 94 -15.60 -16.12 -8.71
C GLN A 94 -16.09 -16.81 -10.00
N ARG A 95 -16.02 -16.11 -11.15
CA ARG A 95 -16.38 -16.69 -12.46
C ARG A 95 -15.51 -17.88 -12.83
N LEU A 96 -14.26 -17.89 -12.37
CA LEU A 96 -13.31 -19.00 -12.54
C LEU A 96 -13.51 -20.13 -11.52
N GLY A 97 -14.51 -20.02 -10.63
CA GLY A 97 -14.90 -21.06 -9.68
C GLY A 97 -14.20 -20.99 -8.32
N TYR A 98 -13.54 -19.89 -7.98
CA TYR A 98 -12.93 -19.68 -6.66
C TYR A 98 -13.98 -19.42 -5.57
N ASP A 99 -13.69 -19.90 -4.34
CA ASP A 99 -14.31 -19.45 -3.09
C ASP A 99 -13.56 -18.17 -2.65
N THR A 100 -14.21 -17.02 -2.71
CA THR A 100 -13.54 -15.72 -2.54
C THR A 100 -13.85 -15.10 -1.18
N ALA A 101 -12.82 -14.50 -0.54
CA ALA A 101 -12.97 -13.84 0.75
C ALA A 101 -12.26 -12.49 0.81
N HIS A 102 -12.94 -11.52 1.45
CA HIS A 102 -12.34 -10.31 1.99
C HIS A 102 -12.41 -10.36 3.52
N ILE A 103 -11.27 -10.15 4.19
CA ILE A 103 -11.17 -10.07 5.65
C ILE A 103 -10.36 -8.84 6.02
N GLY A 104 -10.96 -7.90 6.74
CA GLY A 104 -10.30 -6.71 7.28
C GLY A 104 -10.70 -5.38 6.66
N LYS A 105 -9.76 -4.45 6.59
CA LYS A 105 -9.98 -3.07 6.16
C LYS A 105 -10.25 -2.98 4.65
N TRP A 106 -11.45 -2.54 4.29
CA TRP A 106 -11.80 -2.20 2.90
C TRP A 106 -11.43 -0.76 2.56
N HIS A 107 -12.01 0.18 3.29
CA HIS A 107 -11.73 1.63 3.26
C HIS A 107 -11.97 2.36 1.91
N MET A 108 -12.58 1.72 0.94
CA MET A 108 -13.00 2.35 -0.33
C MET A 108 -14.49 2.71 -0.25
N GLY A 109 -14.85 3.49 0.76
CA GLY A 109 -16.21 3.78 1.24
C GLY A 109 -16.28 3.47 2.74
N ASN A 110 -17.19 4.13 3.46
CA ASN A 110 -17.30 4.00 4.92
C ASN A 110 -18.36 3.00 5.37
N ASP A 111 -19.25 2.54 4.48
CA ASP A 111 -20.16 1.45 4.81
C ASP A 111 -19.39 0.11 4.88
N ALA A 112 -19.90 -0.83 5.65
CA ALA A 112 -19.32 -2.16 5.81
C ALA A 112 -20.08 -3.25 5.02
N ALA A 113 -20.99 -2.87 4.12
CA ALA A 113 -21.79 -3.81 3.32
C ALA A 113 -20.87 -4.65 2.41
N PRO A 114 -21.23 -5.93 2.17
CA PRO A 114 -20.50 -6.80 1.27
C PRO A 114 -20.34 -6.21 -0.13
N ARG A 115 -19.16 -6.36 -0.71
CA ARG A 115 -18.87 -5.91 -2.09
C ARG A 115 -19.00 -7.08 -3.08
N PRO A 116 -19.38 -6.80 -4.34
CA PRO A 116 -19.38 -7.81 -5.39
C PRO A 116 -18.01 -8.52 -5.51
N GLY A 117 -18.03 -9.82 -5.79
CA GLY A 117 -16.80 -10.60 -5.94
C GLY A 117 -16.36 -11.35 -4.68
N TYR A 118 -17.10 -11.29 -3.57
CA TYR A 118 -16.73 -11.96 -2.33
C TYR A 118 -17.86 -12.85 -1.80
N ASP A 119 -17.58 -14.15 -1.63
CA ASP A 119 -18.49 -15.13 -1.01
C ASP A 119 -18.44 -15.01 0.52
N THR A 120 -17.26 -14.73 1.07
CA THR A 120 -17.07 -14.40 2.49
C THR A 120 -16.66 -12.94 2.62
N TRP A 121 -17.38 -12.19 3.44
CA TRP A 121 -17.12 -10.79 3.71
C TRP A 121 -17.06 -10.54 5.20
N ILE A 122 -15.88 -10.15 5.69
CA ILE A 122 -15.64 -9.74 7.07
C ILE A 122 -14.89 -8.40 7.01
N SER A 123 -15.52 -7.32 7.42
CA SER A 123 -14.95 -5.98 7.34
C SER A 123 -15.42 -5.12 8.51
N PHE A 124 -15.05 -3.86 8.50
CA PHE A 124 -15.53 -2.84 9.45
C PHE A 124 -15.73 -1.52 8.72
N ARG A 125 -16.46 -0.59 9.33
CA ARG A 125 -16.74 0.74 8.76
C ARG A 125 -15.47 1.59 8.76
N GLY A 126 -15.21 2.29 7.67
CA GLY A 126 -14.13 3.25 7.51
C GLY A 126 -12.77 2.72 7.94
N GLN A 127 -12.16 3.34 8.94
CA GLN A 127 -10.86 2.97 9.50
C GLN A 127 -10.93 1.81 10.52
N GLY A 128 -12.11 1.54 11.10
CA GLY A 128 -12.24 0.58 12.21
C GLY A 128 -11.51 1.03 13.50
N THR A 129 -11.70 0.31 14.58
CA THR A 129 -10.98 0.47 15.87
C THR A 129 -9.90 -0.59 16.03
N ILE A 130 -8.86 -0.30 16.83
CA ILE A 130 -7.78 -1.26 17.10
C ILE A 130 -8.18 -2.23 18.22
N THR A 131 -8.84 -1.72 19.25
CA THR A 131 -9.31 -2.51 20.40
C THR A 131 -10.82 -2.64 20.33
N ASP A 132 -11.33 -3.81 20.67
CA ASP A 132 -12.75 -4.16 20.73
C ASP A 132 -13.52 -3.70 19.47
N PRO A 133 -13.10 -4.20 18.28
CA PRO A 133 -13.68 -3.75 17.03
C PRO A 133 -15.09 -4.29 16.84
N VAL A 134 -15.87 -3.57 16.03
CA VAL A 134 -17.14 -4.07 15.49
C VAL A 134 -16.88 -4.55 14.07
N PHE A 135 -16.97 -5.86 13.86
CA PHE A 135 -16.90 -6.44 12.51
C PHE A 135 -18.28 -6.51 11.88
N TRP A 136 -18.30 -6.54 10.57
CA TRP A 136 -19.47 -6.81 9.75
C TRP A 136 -19.22 -8.10 8.97
N GLU A 137 -19.83 -9.18 9.44
CA GLU A 137 -19.67 -10.52 8.87
C GLU A 137 -20.91 -10.85 8.03
N GLY A 138 -20.76 -10.92 6.70
CA GLY A 138 -21.86 -11.15 5.78
C GLY A 138 -22.99 -10.11 5.86
N GLY A 139 -22.66 -8.87 6.23
CA GLY A 139 -23.62 -7.77 6.40
C GLY A 139 -24.26 -7.69 7.79
N ARG A 140 -23.87 -8.54 8.74
CA ARG A 140 -24.33 -8.50 10.14
C ARG A 140 -23.26 -7.87 11.02
N GLU A 141 -23.69 -7.02 11.94
CA GLU A 141 -22.83 -6.40 12.94
C GLU A 141 -22.45 -7.41 14.04
N VAL A 142 -21.16 -7.53 14.31
CA VAL A 142 -20.59 -8.47 15.30
C VAL A 142 -19.59 -7.70 16.16
N PRO A 143 -20.01 -7.22 17.35
CA PRO A 143 -19.07 -6.65 18.32
C PRO A 143 -18.14 -7.74 18.86
N LEU A 144 -16.85 -7.43 18.90
CA LEU A 144 -15.81 -8.37 19.36
C LEU A 144 -14.99 -7.72 20.46
N SER A 145 -14.43 -8.55 21.33
CA SER A 145 -13.45 -8.10 22.33
C SER A 145 -12.06 -8.57 21.94
N GLY A 146 -11.07 -7.68 22.02
CA GLY A 146 -9.67 -7.99 21.77
C GLY A 146 -9.00 -7.06 20.77
N TYR A 147 -7.81 -7.46 20.31
CA TYR A 147 -6.96 -6.71 19.41
C TYR A 147 -7.31 -7.02 17.95
N VAL A 148 -7.62 -5.99 17.15
CA VAL A 148 -8.15 -6.14 15.78
C VAL A 148 -7.28 -7.02 14.89
N THR A 149 -5.94 -6.91 14.99
CA THR A 149 -5.01 -7.69 14.16
C THR A 149 -5.14 -9.17 14.48
N ASP A 150 -5.22 -9.55 15.76
CA ASP A 150 -5.37 -10.94 16.19
C ASP A 150 -6.70 -11.53 15.70
N LEU A 151 -7.79 -10.78 15.89
CA LEU A 151 -9.12 -11.19 15.44
C LEU A 151 -9.21 -11.38 13.92
N LEU A 152 -8.53 -10.52 13.13
CA LEU A 152 -8.43 -10.69 11.68
C LEU A 152 -7.62 -11.93 11.29
N ASN A 153 -6.51 -12.18 12.02
CA ASN A 153 -5.68 -13.37 11.81
C ASN A 153 -6.45 -14.65 12.10
N GLU A 154 -7.22 -14.69 13.20
CA GLU A 154 -8.10 -15.82 13.54
C GLU A 154 -9.11 -16.09 12.44
N ARG A 155 -9.82 -15.07 11.93
CA ARG A 155 -10.78 -15.21 10.83
C ARG A 155 -10.14 -15.70 9.54
N ALA A 156 -8.90 -15.28 9.25
CA ALA A 156 -8.16 -15.75 8.08
C ALA A 156 -7.77 -17.23 8.20
N VAL A 157 -7.30 -17.65 9.38
CA VAL A 157 -6.98 -19.06 9.68
C VAL A 157 -8.25 -19.92 9.60
N GLU A 158 -9.34 -19.49 10.22
CA GLU A 158 -10.65 -20.18 10.14
C GLU A 158 -11.11 -20.32 8.68
N PHE A 159 -10.97 -19.26 7.86
CA PHE A 159 -11.31 -19.33 6.44
C PHE A 159 -10.47 -20.37 5.72
N VAL A 160 -9.15 -20.39 5.90
CA VAL A 160 -8.25 -21.37 5.28
C VAL A 160 -8.54 -22.79 5.76
N ALA A 161 -8.86 -22.97 7.03
CA ALA A 161 -9.14 -24.29 7.63
C ALA A 161 -10.42 -24.95 7.10
N ARG A 162 -11.37 -24.22 6.52
CA ARG A 162 -12.62 -24.79 5.98
C ARG A 162 -12.36 -25.93 4.99
N ARG A 163 -13.19 -26.94 5.01
CA ARG A 163 -13.22 -27.98 3.97
C ARG A 163 -13.86 -27.41 2.71
N ARG A 164 -13.20 -27.59 1.57
CA ARG A 164 -13.71 -27.13 0.27
C ARG A 164 -13.19 -27.99 -0.88
N SER A 165 -13.99 -28.07 -1.95
CA SER A 165 -13.61 -28.73 -3.21
C SER A 165 -13.06 -27.74 -4.25
N LYS A 166 -13.24 -26.44 -4.03
CA LYS A 166 -12.82 -25.36 -4.92
C LYS A 166 -11.52 -24.73 -4.41
N PRO A 167 -10.70 -24.14 -5.30
CA PRO A 167 -9.63 -23.24 -4.87
C PRO A 167 -10.22 -22.00 -4.21
N PHE A 168 -9.44 -21.32 -3.37
CA PHE A 168 -9.88 -20.10 -2.72
C PHE A 168 -9.00 -18.90 -3.06
N ALA A 169 -9.58 -17.71 -2.95
CA ALA A 169 -8.89 -16.43 -3.06
C ALA A 169 -9.19 -15.58 -1.82
N LEU A 170 -8.19 -15.33 -0.98
CA LEU A 170 -8.30 -14.55 0.24
C LEU A 170 -7.59 -13.20 0.06
N PHE A 171 -8.30 -12.11 0.35
CA PHE A 171 -7.73 -10.77 0.52
C PHE A 171 -7.79 -10.42 2.00
N LEU A 172 -6.66 -10.59 2.71
CA LEU A 172 -6.51 -10.24 4.12
C LEU A 172 -5.88 -8.86 4.23
N ALA A 173 -6.63 -7.90 4.73
CA ALA A 173 -6.22 -6.50 4.81
C ALA A 173 -6.19 -6.01 6.26
N HIS A 174 -5.00 -5.98 6.86
CA HIS A 174 -4.81 -5.51 8.23
C HIS A 174 -5.00 -4.00 8.36
N LYS A 175 -5.50 -3.54 9.52
CA LYS A 175 -5.46 -2.14 9.95
C LYS A 175 -4.07 -1.74 10.45
N ALA A 176 -3.28 -2.67 10.98
CA ALA A 176 -1.87 -2.42 11.32
C ALA A 176 -1.09 -2.02 10.04
N VAL A 177 -0.16 -1.08 10.10
CA VAL A 177 0.34 -0.35 11.26
C VAL A 177 -0.23 1.09 11.37
N HIS A 178 -1.46 1.29 10.92
CA HIS A 178 -2.15 2.58 10.97
C HIS A 178 -2.51 2.92 12.43
N PRO A 179 -2.42 4.20 12.86
CA PRO A 179 -2.83 4.60 14.20
C PRO A 179 -4.34 4.39 14.43
N ASP A 180 -4.74 4.29 15.69
CA ASP A 180 -6.15 4.21 16.04
C ASP A 180 -6.80 5.58 15.95
N VAL A 181 -7.62 5.74 14.93
CA VAL A 181 -8.35 6.97 14.65
C VAL A 181 -9.54 6.64 13.75
N GLN A 182 -10.66 7.33 13.95
CA GLN A 182 -11.83 7.24 13.10
C GLN A 182 -11.81 8.34 12.03
N GLN A 183 -12.38 8.02 10.89
CA GLN A 183 -12.54 8.95 9.78
C GLN A 183 -14.03 9.14 9.49
N LYS A 184 -14.44 10.39 9.30
CA LYS A 184 -15.81 10.77 8.95
C LYS A 184 -16.07 10.52 7.45
N GLN A 185 -17.33 10.62 7.06
CA GLN A 185 -17.78 10.38 5.67
C GLN A 185 -17.11 11.32 4.66
N ASP A 186 -16.85 12.54 5.05
CA ASP A 186 -16.18 13.59 4.25
C ASP A 186 -14.65 13.42 4.17
N GLY A 187 -14.09 12.36 4.76
CA GLY A 187 -12.67 12.10 4.81
C GLY A 187 -11.92 12.79 5.95
N THR A 188 -12.60 13.64 6.76
CA THR A 188 -11.96 14.28 7.92
C THR A 188 -11.73 13.29 9.05
N ILE A 189 -10.71 13.58 9.88
CA ILE A 189 -10.40 12.78 11.06
C ILE A 189 -11.28 13.21 12.24
N ASP A 190 -11.80 12.24 12.97
CA ASP A 190 -12.41 12.50 14.27
C ASP A 190 -11.34 12.49 15.35
N LEU A 191 -10.85 13.69 15.70
CA LEU A 191 -9.77 13.87 16.68
C LEU A 191 -10.11 13.31 18.05
N ALA A 192 -11.39 13.28 18.45
CA ALA A 192 -11.81 12.74 19.73
C ALA A 192 -11.57 11.23 19.86
N THR A 193 -11.44 10.54 18.72
CA THR A 193 -11.19 9.08 18.68
C THR A 193 -9.71 8.72 18.56
N MET A 194 -8.81 9.70 18.44
CA MET A 194 -7.40 9.46 18.21
C MET A 194 -6.69 8.91 19.46
N ARG A 195 -6.12 7.72 19.33
CA ARG A 195 -5.37 7.03 20.39
C ARG A 195 -3.92 6.69 19.98
N GLY A 196 -3.50 7.11 18.79
CA GLY A 196 -2.16 6.82 18.27
C GLY A 196 -1.94 5.33 17.93
N TYR A 197 -0.71 4.86 18.06
CA TYR A 197 -0.33 3.47 17.78
C TYR A 197 -0.58 2.59 19.00
N VAL A 198 -1.68 1.85 19.00
CA VAL A 198 -2.11 0.96 20.08
C VAL A 198 -1.52 -0.42 19.89
N LEU A 199 -0.87 -0.95 20.91
CA LEU A 199 -0.25 -2.28 20.94
C LEU A 199 -1.10 -3.28 21.74
N PRO A 200 -1.03 -4.58 21.45
CA PRO A 200 -1.47 -5.57 22.42
C PRO A 200 -0.46 -5.61 23.60
N GLU A 201 -0.94 -5.91 24.79
CA GLU A 201 -0.14 -5.93 26.03
C GLU A 201 1.16 -6.73 25.88
N ARG A 202 1.12 -7.88 25.22
CA ARG A 202 2.29 -8.76 24.98
C ARG A 202 3.41 -8.12 24.15
N HIS A 203 3.15 -6.99 23.47
CA HIS A 203 4.13 -6.31 22.62
C HIS A 203 4.54 -4.92 23.13
N GLU A 204 4.03 -4.46 24.27
CA GLU A 204 4.33 -3.14 24.83
C GLU A 204 5.84 -2.94 25.08
N GLU A 205 6.55 -4.00 25.48
CA GLU A 205 7.98 -3.96 25.78
C GLU A 205 8.88 -4.24 24.55
N LEU A 206 8.30 -4.60 23.39
CA LEU A 206 9.10 -4.92 22.21
C LEU A 206 9.87 -3.70 21.72
N TYR A 207 11.15 -3.94 21.38
CA TYR A 207 12.06 -2.96 20.78
C TYR A 207 12.33 -1.72 21.64
N GLN A 208 12.09 -1.77 22.98
CA GLN A 208 12.46 -0.69 23.89
C GLN A 208 13.96 -0.40 23.77
N GLY A 209 14.33 0.89 23.76
CA GLY A 209 15.71 1.34 23.60
C GLY A 209 16.29 1.19 22.19
N CYS A 210 15.56 0.60 21.25
CA CYS A 210 15.99 0.56 19.86
C CYS A 210 15.82 1.92 19.17
N THR A 211 16.76 2.28 18.31
CA THR A 211 16.73 3.52 17.54
C THR A 211 16.72 3.24 16.05
N TYR A 212 15.80 3.86 15.34
CA TYR A 212 15.78 3.86 13.88
C TYR A 212 16.71 4.98 13.37
N PRO A 213 17.70 4.66 12.52
CA PRO A 213 18.65 5.65 12.04
C PRO A 213 17.97 6.67 11.11
N ALA A 214 18.22 7.95 11.34
CA ALA A 214 17.76 9.00 10.44
C ALA A 214 18.36 8.84 9.04
N ARG A 215 17.55 9.01 8.01
CA ARG A 215 17.99 8.99 6.62
C ARG A 215 18.64 10.32 6.23
N PRO A 216 19.49 10.36 5.18
CA PRO A 216 20.18 11.57 4.72
C PRO A 216 19.25 12.74 4.34
N ASN A 217 17.98 12.46 4.02
CA ASN A 217 16.97 13.45 3.67
C ASN A 217 16.09 13.92 4.85
N VAL A 218 16.41 13.50 6.08
CA VAL A 218 15.94 14.14 7.31
C VAL A 218 16.84 15.35 7.55
N ARG A 219 16.36 16.55 7.20
CA ARG A 219 17.15 17.79 7.18
C ARG A 219 16.41 18.95 7.80
N PRO A 220 17.12 20.03 8.21
CA PRO A 220 16.51 21.27 8.63
C PRO A 220 15.51 21.79 7.59
N ILE A 221 14.38 22.31 8.07
CA ILE A 221 13.26 22.67 7.21
C ILE A 221 13.59 23.71 6.15
N ASP A 222 14.44 24.69 6.45
CA ASP A 222 14.87 25.70 5.48
C ASP A 222 15.74 25.12 4.37
N GLU A 223 16.48 24.06 4.61
CA GLU A 223 17.19 23.33 3.55
C GLU A 223 16.20 22.61 2.63
N VAL A 224 15.18 21.97 3.23
CA VAL A 224 14.10 21.32 2.49
C VAL A 224 13.36 22.33 1.61
N LEU A 225 12.95 23.47 2.17
CA LEU A 225 12.17 24.48 1.45
C LEU A 225 12.95 25.21 0.33
N ARG A 226 14.29 25.25 0.42
CA ARG A 226 15.13 25.74 -0.70
C ARG A 226 15.03 24.83 -1.92
N GLN A 227 14.94 23.52 -1.71
CA GLN A 227 14.87 22.53 -2.77
C GLN A 227 13.44 22.20 -3.23
N LYS A 228 12.46 22.40 -2.36
CA LYS A 228 11.06 22.03 -2.54
C LYS A 228 10.15 23.25 -2.31
N PRO A 229 10.14 24.23 -3.23
CA PRO A 229 9.41 25.49 -3.01
C PRO A 229 7.90 25.32 -2.92
N ALA A 230 7.31 24.25 -3.47
CA ALA A 230 5.89 23.93 -3.32
C ALA A 230 5.44 23.74 -1.87
N TRP A 231 6.38 23.38 -0.99
CA TRP A 231 6.13 23.07 0.42
C TRP A 231 6.02 24.29 1.33
N ARG A 232 6.43 25.48 0.89
CA ARG A 232 6.43 26.70 1.74
C ARG A 232 5.06 26.97 2.30
N GLU A 233 4.05 27.03 1.45
CA GLU A 233 2.67 27.26 1.88
C GLU A 233 2.15 26.14 2.82
N VAL A 234 2.51 24.88 2.56
CA VAL A 234 2.13 23.75 3.41
C VAL A 234 2.69 23.92 4.82
N PHE A 235 3.96 24.29 4.95
CA PHE A 235 4.58 24.49 6.27
C PHE A 235 4.06 25.74 6.98
N GLU A 236 3.73 26.80 6.24
CA GLU A 236 3.06 27.97 6.80
C GLU A 236 1.67 27.63 7.34
N LEU A 237 0.87 26.89 6.58
CA LEU A 237 -0.45 26.42 7.00
C LEU A 237 -0.36 25.44 8.18
N ARG A 238 0.59 24.52 8.15
CA ARG A 238 0.82 23.53 9.20
C ARG A 238 1.16 24.17 10.55
N ASN A 239 1.86 25.30 10.53
CA ASN A 239 2.29 26.01 11.75
C ASN A 239 1.21 26.94 12.32
N ARG A 240 0.03 27.05 11.72
CA ARG A 240 -1.07 27.84 12.24
C ARG A 240 -1.73 27.21 13.49
N PRO A 241 -2.26 28.01 14.41
CA PRO A 241 -2.92 27.51 15.62
C PRO A 241 -4.02 26.48 15.34
N GLU A 242 -4.83 26.70 14.29
CA GLU A 242 -5.92 25.83 13.88
C GLU A 242 -5.45 24.43 13.39
N SER A 243 -4.20 24.30 12.98
CA SER A 243 -3.61 23.02 12.57
C SER A 243 -3.05 22.21 13.75
N ARG A 244 -2.79 22.83 14.90
CA ARG A 244 -2.20 22.18 16.09
C ARG A 244 -2.94 20.93 16.57
N PRO A 245 -4.28 20.93 16.71
CA PRO A 245 -4.99 19.75 17.19
C PRO A 245 -4.75 18.53 16.31
N PHE A 246 -4.60 18.73 15.00
CA PHE A 246 -4.29 17.66 14.05
C PHE A 246 -2.85 17.17 14.18
N LEU A 247 -1.91 18.08 14.47
CA LEU A 247 -0.49 17.76 14.60
C LEU A 247 -0.14 17.07 15.91
N GLU A 248 -0.77 17.51 17.01
CA GLU A 248 -0.58 16.91 18.34
C GLU A 248 -1.13 15.49 18.41
N GLY A 249 -2.16 15.19 17.63
CA GLY A 249 -2.76 13.88 17.57
C GLY A 249 -2.23 12.97 16.44
N LEU A 250 -1.54 13.52 15.43
CA LEU A 250 -0.89 12.75 14.38
C LEU A 250 0.57 12.52 14.75
N ALA A 251 0.97 11.28 14.70
CA ALA A 251 2.33 10.85 14.91
C ALA A 251 3.32 11.72 14.12
N SER A 252 4.37 12.15 14.75
CA SER A 252 5.36 13.09 14.19
C SER A 252 6.61 12.40 13.64
N GLY A 253 6.62 11.06 13.52
CA GLY A 253 7.80 10.27 13.12
C GLY A 253 8.84 10.17 14.24
N THR A 254 8.41 10.23 15.50
CA THR A 254 9.29 10.05 16.65
C THR A 254 9.82 8.62 16.75
N GLN A 255 10.93 8.43 17.44
CA GLN A 255 11.50 7.10 17.69
C GLN A 255 10.49 6.15 18.37
N GLU A 256 9.68 6.68 19.29
CA GLU A 256 8.64 5.90 19.96
C GLU A 256 7.54 5.44 18.99
N GLU A 257 7.12 6.29 18.08
CA GLU A 257 6.13 5.91 17.05
C GLU A 257 6.68 4.86 16.11
N ILE A 258 7.93 5.00 15.64
CA ILE A 258 8.58 4.00 14.79
C ILE A 258 8.70 2.67 15.54
N ARG A 259 9.04 2.71 16.83
CA ARG A 259 9.08 1.54 17.70
C ARG A 259 7.70 0.87 17.81
N ARG A 260 6.65 1.66 18.09
CA ARG A 260 5.28 1.13 18.24
C ARG A 260 4.76 0.52 16.94
N ARG A 261 5.04 1.14 15.79
CA ARG A 261 4.74 0.55 14.48
C ARG A 261 5.44 -0.80 14.30
N ALA A 262 6.72 -0.89 14.64
CA ALA A 262 7.47 -2.15 14.59
C ALA A 262 6.86 -3.22 15.51
N ALA A 263 6.40 -2.83 16.70
CA ALA A 263 5.73 -3.75 17.62
C ALA A 263 4.33 -4.17 17.15
N MET A 264 3.58 -3.31 16.44
CA MET A 264 2.33 -3.70 15.75
C MET A 264 2.58 -4.75 14.66
N MET A 265 3.70 -4.64 13.94
CA MET A 265 4.08 -5.63 12.91
C MET A 265 4.33 -7.02 13.48
N ALA A 266 4.72 -7.15 14.74
CA ALA A 266 4.89 -8.46 15.38
C ALA A 266 3.56 -9.24 15.41
N SER A 267 2.42 -8.59 15.69
CA SER A 267 1.10 -9.25 15.63
C SER A 267 0.71 -9.67 14.20
N VAL A 268 1.09 -8.88 13.21
CA VAL A 268 0.88 -9.26 11.79
C VAL A 268 1.73 -10.49 11.45
N ASP A 269 2.99 -10.49 11.86
CA ASP A 269 3.92 -11.60 11.61
C ASP A 269 3.48 -12.90 12.30
N GLU A 270 3.00 -12.82 13.54
CA GLU A 270 2.39 -13.95 14.27
C GLU A 270 1.21 -14.55 13.50
N GLY A 271 0.33 -13.70 12.96
CA GLY A 271 -0.81 -14.12 12.14
C GLY A 271 -0.40 -14.75 10.82
N VAL A 272 0.60 -14.19 10.15
CA VAL A 272 1.19 -14.81 8.94
C VAL A 272 1.74 -16.18 9.27
N GLY A 273 2.43 -16.34 10.41
CA GLY A 273 2.92 -17.63 10.89
C GLY A 273 1.80 -18.64 11.13
N ALA A 274 0.71 -18.22 11.76
CA ALA A 274 -0.47 -19.09 11.97
C ALA A 274 -1.12 -19.50 10.63
N LEU A 275 -1.21 -18.57 9.69
CA LEU A 275 -1.75 -18.83 8.35
C LEU A 275 -0.88 -19.84 7.57
N LEU A 276 0.45 -19.66 7.61
CA LEU A 276 1.39 -20.60 6.96
C LEU A 276 1.27 -22.01 7.56
N ARG A 277 1.21 -22.14 8.89
CA ARG A 277 0.99 -23.43 9.57
C ARG A 277 -0.33 -24.09 9.15
N ALA A 278 -1.42 -23.34 9.10
CA ALA A 278 -2.72 -23.87 8.64
C ALA A 278 -2.67 -24.40 7.19
N LEU A 279 -1.92 -23.74 6.31
CA LEU A 279 -1.69 -24.21 4.94
C LEU A 279 -0.81 -25.47 4.90
N GLU A 280 0.21 -25.56 5.76
CA GLU A 280 1.09 -26.74 5.89
C GLU A 280 0.32 -27.96 6.41
N GLU A 281 -0.44 -27.81 7.47
CA GLU A 281 -1.28 -28.86 8.05
C GLU A 281 -2.26 -29.45 7.01
N LYS A 282 -2.81 -28.58 6.15
CA LYS A 282 -3.66 -28.99 5.02
C LYS A 282 -2.87 -29.52 3.83
N LYS A 283 -1.53 -29.47 3.85
CA LYS A 283 -0.64 -29.85 2.74
C LYS A 283 -0.94 -29.12 1.43
N ILE A 284 -1.29 -27.83 1.53
CA ILE A 284 -1.62 -26.97 0.38
C ILE A 284 -0.73 -25.73 0.29
N LEU A 285 0.28 -25.57 1.15
CA LEU A 285 1.15 -24.38 1.15
C LEU A 285 1.84 -24.17 -0.22
N ASP A 286 2.35 -25.25 -0.83
CA ASP A 286 3.03 -25.16 -2.14
C ASP A 286 2.04 -25.05 -3.33
N ASP A 287 0.77 -25.32 -3.09
CA ASP A 287 -0.33 -25.09 -4.02
C ASP A 287 -0.99 -23.70 -3.82
N THR A 288 -0.41 -22.87 -2.97
CA THR A 288 -0.93 -21.54 -2.62
C THR A 288 0.04 -20.44 -3.03
N VAL A 289 -0.43 -19.47 -3.79
CA VAL A 289 0.25 -18.19 -4.03
C VAL A 289 0.02 -17.29 -2.83
N ILE A 290 1.09 -16.79 -2.22
CA ILE A 290 1.01 -15.83 -1.13
C ILE A 290 1.75 -14.57 -1.56
N LEU A 291 1.06 -13.43 -1.57
CA LEU A 291 1.57 -12.12 -1.91
C LEU A 291 1.44 -11.21 -0.69
N PHE A 292 2.52 -10.53 -0.31
CA PHE A 292 2.59 -9.62 0.83
C PHE A 292 3.01 -8.23 0.38
N LEU A 293 2.29 -7.17 0.81
CA LEU A 293 2.63 -5.78 0.54
C LEU A 293 1.97 -4.80 1.52
N GLY A 294 2.43 -3.53 1.50
CA GLY A 294 1.72 -2.39 2.09
C GLY A 294 0.72 -1.76 1.11
N ASP A 295 -0.19 -0.93 1.61
CA ASP A 295 -1.14 -0.17 0.76
C ASP A 295 -0.63 1.22 0.38
N ASN A 296 0.26 1.81 1.15
CA ASN A 296 1.06 3.01 0.83
C ASN A 296 2.35 3.00 1.68
N GLY A 297 3.27 3.91 1.36
CA GLY A 297 4.45 4.15 2.18
C GLY A 297 4.17 5.09 3.36
N PHE A 298 5.24 5.56 4.01
CA PHE A 298 5.14 6.45 5.16
C PHE A 298 6.44 7.25 5.36
N PHE A 299 6.37 8.45 5.98
CA PHE A 299 7.54 9.28 6.28
C PHE A 299 7.85 9.29 7.77
N PHE A 300 9.13 9.23 8.11
CA PHE A 300 9.68 9.30 9.47
C PHE A 300 10.51 10.58 9.70
N GLY A 301 10.12 11.68 9.06
CA GLY A 301 10.82 12.96 9.11
C GLY A 301 11.56 13.32 7.83
N GLU A 302 11.66 12.40 6.87
CA GLU A 302 12.25 12.68 5.56
C GLU A 302 11.52 13.82 4.87
N HIS A 303 12.25 14.69 4.20
CA HIS A 303 11.73 15.91 3.54
C HIS A 303 10.98 16.87 4.48
N GLY A 304 11.20 16.78 5.79
CA GLY A 304 10.44 17.52 6.80
C GLY A 304 9.02 16.97 7.04
N LEU A 305 8.73 15.76 6.57
CA LEU A 305 7.42 15.13 6.67
C LEU A 305 7.43 14.06 7.76
N GLY A 306 6.65 14.25 8.81
CA GLY A 306 6.32 13.21 9.79
C GLY A 306 4.87 12.78 9.62
N ALA A 307 4.55 11.54 9.94
CA ALA A 307 3.21 10.96 9.90
C ALA A 307 2.43 11.23 8.59
N GLU A 308 3.12 11.22 7.47
CA GLU A 308 2.57 11.55 6.16
C GLU A 308 2.86 10.42 5.15
N ARG A 309 2.09 10.32 4.06
CA ARG A 309 2.20 9.26 3.06
C ARG A 309 1.92 9.71 1.62
N ARG A 310 1.25 10.84 1.42
CA ARG A 310 0.60 11.29 0.18
C ARG A 310 1.52 11.68 -0.96
N PHE A 311 2.83 11.81 -0.71
CA PHE A 311 3.73 12.46 -1.66
C PHE A 311 4.58 11.50 -2.47
N ALA A 312 4.98 11.93 -3.67
CA ALA A 312 5.65 11.12 -4.67
C ALA A 312 7.12 10.79 -4.36
N TYR A 313 7.62 11.06 -3.15
CA TYR A 313 8.98 10.68 -2.75
C TYR A 313 9.04 9.17 -2.46
N GLU A 314 10.27 8.60 -2.56
CA GLU A 314 10.45 7.14 -2.48
C GLU A 314 9.83 6.54 -1.20
N GLU A 315 9.88 7.24 -0.07
CA GLU A 315 9.30 6.78 1.20
C GLU A 315 7.76 6.65 1.16
N GLY A 316 7.09 7.52 0.39
CA GLY A 316 5.63 7.47 0.23
C GLY A 316 5.16 6.46 -0.80
N ILE A 317 5.96 6.23 -1.85
CA ILE A 317 5.50 5.43 -3.00
C ILE A 317 6.06 4.00 -3.06
N ARG A 318 7.11 3.66 -2.32
CA ARG A 318 7.66 2.29 -2.30
C ARG A 318 6.95 1.42 -1.27
N THR A 319 6.91 0.13 -1.56
CA THR A 319 6.36 -0.88 -0.65
C THR A 319 7.28 -2.09 -0.53
N ALA A 320 7.30 -2.73 0.63
CA ALA A 320 7.75 -4.11 0.75
C ALA A 320 6.82 -4.98 -0.11
N PHE A 321 7.36 -5.81 -0.98
CA PHE A 321 6.56 -6.62 -1.89
C PHE A 321 7.22 -7.98 -2.09
N PHE A 322 6.56 -9.03 -1.58
CA PHE A 322 7.06 -10.41 -1.60
C PHE A 322 6.00 -11.33 -2.20
N MET A 323 6.43 -12.38 -2.87
CA MET A 323 5.54 -13.40 -3.42
C MET A 323 6.14 -14.78 -3.24
N ARG A 324 5.42 -15.66 -2.55
CA ARG A 324 5.75 -17.07 -2.45
C ARG A 324 4.83 -17.91 -3.35
N TYR A 325 5.41 -18.62 -4.28
CA TYR A 325 4.78 -19.67 -5.07
C TYR A 325 5.89 -20.52 -5.72
N PRO A 326 6.28 -21.67 -5.12
CA PRO A 326 7.45 -22.44 -5.53
C PRO A 326 7.38 -22.94 -6.98
N ARG A 327 6.17 -23.13 -7.53
CA ARG A 327 5.97 -23.51 -8.93
C ARG A 327 6.34 -22.42 -9.93
N LEU A 328 6.50 -21.18 -9.48
CA LEU A 328 6.75 -20.02 -10.33
C LEU A 328 8.04 -19.29 -9.98
N ALA A 329 8.33 -19.10 -8.71
CA ALA A 329 9.50 -18.40 -8.21
C ALA A 329 10.38 -19.34 -7.36
N LYS A 330 11.66 -19.41 -7.71
CA LYS A 330 12.64 -20.15 -6.87
C LYS A 330 12.91 -19.36 -5.59
N PRO A 331 13.21 -20.05 -4.47
CA PRO A 331 13.65 -19.40 -3.25
C PRO A 331 14.80 -18.41 -3.49
N GLY A 332 14.75 -17.25 -2.81
CA GLY A 332 15.75 -16.20 -2.91
C GLY A 332 15.75 -15.43 -4.22
N THR A 333 14.71 -15.56 -5.07
CA THR A 333 14.60 -14.77 -6.30
C THR A 333 14.47 -13.28 -5.98
N VAL A 334 15.29 -12.44 -6.63
CA VAL A 334 15.16 -10.97 -6.58
C VAL A 334 14.75 -10.45 -7.95
N ILE A 335 13.69 -9.66 -7.99
CA ILE A 335 13.17 -8.99 -9.19
C ILE A 335 13.52 -7.51 -9.10
N GLU A 336 14.46 -7.07 -9.93
CA GLU A 336 14.92 -5.67 -9.99
C GLU A 336 14.05 -4.75 -10.86
N ARG A 337 13.17 -5.34 -11.68
CA ARG A 337 12.27 -4.58 -12.56
C ARG A 337 11.23 -3.82 -11.75
N MET A 338 10.90 -2.60 -12.19
CA MET A 338 9.85 -1.79 -11.56
C MET A 338 8.48 -2.45 -11.70
N VAL A 339 7.83 -2.72 -10.59
CA VAL A 339 6.45 -3.22 -10.51
C VAL A 339 5.59 -2.21 -9.77
N ILE A 340 4.30 -2.18 -10.06
CA ILE A 340 3.36 -1.23 -9.47
C ILE A 340 2.14 -1.95 -8.89
N ALA A 341 1.42 -1.30 -7.99
CA ALA A 341 0.24 -1.86 -7.34
C ALA A 341 -0.82 -2.39 -8.32
N LEU A 342 -0.93 -1.77 -9.50
CA LEU A 342 -1.85 -2.19 -10.55
C LEU A 342 -1.56 -3.59 -11.11
N ASP A 343 -0.34 -4.09 -10.95
CA ASP A 343 0.10 -5.38 -11.49
C ASP A 343 -0.49 -6.58 -10.74
N ILE A 344 -1.05 -6.34 -9.55
CA ILE A 344 -1.60 -7.39 -8.69
C ILE A 344 -2.85 -8.01 -9.33
N ALA A 345 -3.83 -7.20 -9.72
CA ALA A 345 -5.08 -7.70 -10.30
C ALA A 345 -4.86 -8.60 -11.53
N PRO A 346 -4.11 -8.19 -12.58
CA PRO A 346 -3.86 -9.07 -13.72
C PRO A 346 -3.05 -10.30 -13.37
N THR A 347 -2.16 -10.23 -12.37
CA THR A 347 -1.39 -11.38 -11.89
C THR A 347 -2.30 -12.42 -11.23
N MET A 348 -3.21 -11.99 -10.36
CA MET A 348 -4.14 -12.89 -9.68
C MET A 348 -5.11 -13.55 -10.66
N ILE A 349 -5.61 -12.79 -11.66
CA ILE A 349 -6.47 -13.33 -12.73
C ILE A 349 -5.71 -14.38 -13.55
N GLU A 350 -4.48 -14.09 -14.00
CA GLU A 350 -3.68 -15.04 -14.80
C GLU A 350 -3.35 -16.31 -14.02
N LEU A 351 -2.93 -16.18 -12.75
CA LEU A 351 -2.64 -17.33 -11.88
C LEU A 351 -3.90 -18.14 -11.58
N GLY A 352 -5.06 -17.50 -11.51
CA GLY A 352 -6.37 -18.14 -11.40
C GLY A 352 -6.82 -18.87 -12.66
N GLY A 353 -6.07 -18.77 -13.76
CA GLY A 353 -6.41 -19.41 -15.06
C GLY A 353 -7.26 -18.54 -15.98
N GLY A 354 -7.49 -17.26 -15.61
CA GLY A 354 -8.22 -16.30 -16.42
C GLY A 354 -7.33 -15.47 -17.35
N ARG A 355 -7.97 -14.57 -18.08
CA ARG A 355 -7.28 -13.56 -18.92
C ARG A 355 -7.69 -12.16 -18.44
N PRO A 356 -6.72 -11.29 -18.08
CA PRO A 356 -7.03 -9.92 -17.69
C PRO A 356 -7.80 -9.18 -18.79
N GLY A 357 -8.88 -8.50 -18.41
CA GLY A 357 -9.69 -7.71 -19.34
C GLY A 357 -8.95 -6.45 -19.83
N ALA A 358 -9.38 -5.89 -20.96
CA ALA A 358 -8.78 -4.69 -21.57
C ALA A 358 -8.88 -3.41 -20.70
N HIS A 359 -9.75 -3.40 -19.71
CA HIS A 359 -9.89 -2.29 -18.76
C HIS A 359 -8.76 -2.25 -17.72
N ILE A 360 -7.98 -3.32 -17.57
CA ILE A 360 -6.87 -3.43 -16.63
C ILE A 360 -5.63 -2.76 -17.22
N GLN A 361 -5.05 -1.83 -16.49
CA GLN A 361 -3.89 -1.04 -16.91
C GLN A 361 -2.56 -1.58 -16.35
N GLY A 362 -2.63 -2.48 -15.35
CA GLY A 362 -1.49 -3.22 -14.83
C GLY A 362 -0.99 -4.30 -15.78
N ARG A 363 0.18 -4.87 -15.49
CA ARG A 363 0.81 -5.98 -16.22
C ARG A 363 0.99 -7.17 -15.32
N SER A 364 0.66 -8.37 -15.76
CA SER A 364 0.91 -9.57 -14.96
C SER A 364 2.41 -9.74 -14.63
N LEU A 365 2.70 -10.12 -13.39
CA LEU A 365 4.06 -10.39 -12.90
C LEU A 365 4.56 -11.77 -13.34
N VAL A 366 3.69 -12.65 -13.84
CA VAL A 366 4.04 -14.03 -14.24
C VAL A 366 5.18 -14.07 -15.26
N PRO A 367 5.23 -13.21 -16.32
CA PRO A 367 6.37 -13.18 -17.24
C PRO A 367 7.70 -12.80 -16.57
N LEU A 368 7.70 -11.90 -15.59
CA LEU A 368 8.92 -11.54 -14.81
C LEU A 368 9.43 -12.74 -14.02
N LEU A 369 8.55 -13.41 -13.31
CA LEU A 369 8.87 -14.57 -12.47
C LEU A 369 9.35 -15.76 -13.32
N ARG A 370 8.82 -15.91 -14.54
CA ARG A 370 9.29 -16.89 -15.54
C ARG A 370 10.55 -16.46 -16.28
N ARG A 371 11.12 -15.29 -15.99
CA ARG A 371 12.27 -14.69 -16.68
C ARG A 371 12.06 -14.56 -18.21
N ARG A 372 10.83 -14.28 -18.63
CA ARG A 372 10.41 -14.13 -20.05
C ARG A 372 9.99 -12.72 -20.42
N ALA A 373 10.16 -11.74 -19.53
CA ALA A 373 9.79 -10.34 -19.78
C ALA A 373 10.96 -9.58 -20.42
N ALA A 374 11.15 -9.72 -21.73
CA ALA A 374 12.14 -8.94 -22.47
C ALA A 374 11.76 -7.44 -22.52
N ASP A 375 10.49 -7.14 -22.73
CA ASP A 375 9.95 -5.77 -22.73
C ASP A 375 9.10 -5.53 -21.46
N TRP A 376 9.69 -4.84 -20.50
CA TRP A 376 9.01 -4.43 -19.28
C TRP A 376 8.98 -2.92 -19.15
N ARG A 377 8.10 -2.38 -18.28
CA ARG A 377 7.95 -0.94 -18.10
C ARG A 377 9.28 -0.28 -17.69
N LYS A 378 9.53 0.90 -18.27
CA LYS A 378 10.69 1.75 -17.98
C LYS A 378 10.31 3.00 -17.18
N PHE A 379 9.00 3.25 -17.04
CA PHE A 379 8.42 4.38 -16.33
C PHE A 379 6.97 4.07 -15.94
N PHE A 380 6.45 4.82 -14.98
CA PHE A 380 5.03 4.76 -14.57
C PHE A 380 4.56 6.12 -14.05
N LEU A 381 3.23 6.31 -14.06
CA LEU A 381 2.55 7.49 -13.51
C LEU A 381 2.36 7.32 -12.01
N ILE A 382 2.58 8.43 -11.26
CA ILE A 382 2.12 8.59 -9.90
C ILE A 382 1.17 9.78 -9.89
N GLU A 383 0.02 9.61 -9.28
CA GLU A 383 -0.99 10.66 -9.24
C GLU A 383 -1.55 10.82 -7.82
N TYR A 384 -1.76 12.07 -7.43
CA TYR A 384 -2.43 12.41 -6.19
C TYR A 384 -3.40 13.54 -6.45
N TYR A 385 -4.54 13.46 -5.79
CA TYR A 385 -5.62 14.43 -5.89
C TYR A 385 -5.77 15.17 -4.58
N ASN A 386 -6.22 16.43 -4.68
CA ASN A 386 -6.37 17.28 -3.52
C ASN A 386 -7.41 16.72 -2.55
N GLU A 387 -7.07 16.70 -1.26
CA GLU A 387 -7.99 16.39 -0.18
C GLU A 387 -8.34 17.67 0.59
N SER A 388 -9.62 17.97 0.75
CA SER A 388 -10.11 19.10 1.56
C SER A 388 -10.09 18.81 3.06
N ALA A 389 -9.92 17.54 3.44
CA ALA A 389 -9.92 17.09 4.83
C ALA A 389 -8.74 17.63 5.66
N TRP A 390 -7.65 18.03 4.99
CA TRP A 390 -6.42 18.48 5.64
C TRP A 390 -6.07 19.90 5.21
N PRO A 391 -6.16 20.90 6.09
CA PRO A 391 -5.99 22.31 5.70
C PRO A 391 -4.62 22.65 5.13
N TRP A 392 -3.56 21.89 5.49
CA TRP A 392 -2.19 22.15 5.02
C TRP A 392 -1.82 21.47 3.69
N ILE A 393 -2.63 20.54 3.17
CA ILE A 393 -2.36 19.89 1.88
C ILE A 393 -3.29 20.34 0.75
N VAL A 394 -4.13 21.36 1.02
CA VAL A 394 -4.99 21.95 0.00
C VAL A 394 -4.14 22.51 -1.15
N GLY A 395 -4.50 22.18 -2.39
CA GLY A 395 -3.75 22.58 -3.58
C GLY A 395 -2.48 21.76 -3.87
N MET A 396 -2.22 20.68 -3.14
CA MET A 396 -1.06 19.83 -3.32
C MET A 396 -1.28 18.64 -4.27
N SER A 397 -2.26 18.74 -5.18
CA SER A 397 -2.41 17.76 -6.26
C SER A 397 -1.18 17.72 -7.17
N TYR A 398 -0.75 16.55 -7.55
CA TYR A 398 0.37 16.39 -8.47
C TYR A 398 0.16 15.23 -9.43
N LYS A 399 0.90 15.28 -10.54
CA LYS A 399 1.17 14.16 -11.44
C LYS A 399 2.68 14.00 -11.53
N ALA A 400 3.16 12.77 -11.38
CA ALA A 400 4.59 12.53 -11.45
C ALA A 400 4.89 11.34 -12.37
N VAL A 401 6.06 11.37 -12.99
CA VAL A 401 6.62 10.24 -13.72
C VAL A 401 7.90 9.78 -13.03
N ARG A 402 7.95 8.48 -12.72
CA ARG A 402 9.14 7.83 -12.18
C ARG A 402 9.69 6.87 -13.23
N THR A 403 10.97 7.03 -13.57
CA THR A 403 11.77 6.13 -14.41
C THR A 403 12.82 5.40 -13.56
N GLU A 404 13.60 4.48 -14.12
CA GLU A 404 14.70 3.85 -13.37
C GLU A 404 15.74 4.85 -12.84
N ARG A 405 15.86 6.03 -13.47
CA ARG A 405 16.94 7.00 -13.20
C ARG A 405 16.50 8.35 -12.68
N ALA A 406 15.25 8.71 -12.93
CA ALA A 406 14.79 10.06 -12.63
C ALA A 406 13.32 10.07 -12.21
N LYS A 407 12.94 11.11 -11.49
CA LYS A 407 11.56 11.40 -11.11
C LYS A 407 11.27 12.87 -11.39
N LEU A 408 10.18 13.14 -12.11
CA LEU A 408 9.62 14.48 -12.30
C LEU A 408 8.29 14.56 -11.56
N ILE A 409 8.11 15.56 -10.70
CA ILE A 409 6.87 15.88 -10.00
C ILE A 409 6.34 17.21 -10.55
N HIS A 410 5.15 17.17 -11.14
CA HIS A 410 4.43 18.34 -11.62
C HIS A 410 3.27 18.68 -10.68
N TRP A 411 3.33 19.84 -10.05
CA TRP A 411 2.32 20.34 -9.13
C TRP A 411 1.19 21.00 -9.93
N VAL A 412 0.00 20.35 -10.00
CA VAL A 412 -1.09 20.73 -10.90
C VAL A 412 -1.60 22.16 -10.69
N HIS A 413 -1.62 22.62 -9.44
CA HIS A 413 -2.17 23.94 -9.07
C HIS A 413 -1.09 24.95 -8.67
N LYS A 414 0.19 24.66 -8.89
CA LYS A 414 1.30 25.53 -8.49
C LYS A 414 2.29 25.71 -9.64
N ASN A 415 2.50 26.94 -10.06
CA ASN A 415 3.36 27.27 -11.18
C ASN A 415 4.83 27.45 -10.75
N GLY A 416 5.76 26.93 -11.54
CA GLY A 416 7.20 27.21 -11.39
C GLY A 416 7.87 26.54 -10.20
N VAL A 417 7.20 25.58 -9.55
CA VAL A 417 7.66 24.87 -8.34
C VAL A 417 7.81 23.35 -8.54
N ASP A 418 7.79 22.90 -9.79
CA ASP A 418 7.99 21.50 -10.15
C ASP A 418 9.34 20.99 -9.68
N GLU A 419 9.46 19.68 -9.55
CA GLU A 419 10.65 19.03 -9.01
C GLU A 419 11.17 17.97 -9.99
N LEU A 420 12.50 17.90 -10.12
CA LEU A 420 13.21 16.88 -10.89
C LEU A 420 14.37 16.32 -10.06
N TYR A 421 14.40 14.99 -9.93
CA TYR A 421 15.45 14.29 -9.19
C TYR A 421 16.19 13.29 -10.08
N ASP A 422 17.51 13.25 -9.95
CA ASP A 422 18.40 12.23 -10.52
C ASP A 422 18.60 11.12 -9.50
N LEU A 423 17.78 10.08 -9.55
CA LEU A 423 17.75 9.01 -8.55
C LEU A 423 19.01 8.13 -8.53
N GLN A 424 19.86 8.20 -9.56
CA GLN A 424 21.14 7.50 -9.56
C GLN A 424 22.20 8.23 -8.72
N ARG A 425 22.17 9.57 -8.72
CA ARG A 425 23.12 10.40 -7.97
C ARG A 425 22.57 10.85 -6.63
N ASP A 426 21.27 10.96 -6.54
CA ASP A 426 20.53 11.42 -5.37
C ASP A 426 19.32 10.53 -5.10
N PRO A 427 19.53 9.29 -4.60
CA PRO A 427 18.46 8.34 -4.30
C PRO A 427 17.56 8.80 -3.16
N TYR A 428 17.94 9.83 -2.42
CA TYR A 428 17.18 10.41 -1.31
C TYR A 428 16.42 11.69 -1.70
N GLU A 429 16.44 12.10 -2.97
CA GLU A 429 15.65 13.23 -3.49
C GLU A 429 15.88 14.55 -2.72
N ILE A 430 17.15 14.79 -2.37
CA ILE A 430 17.58 15.97 -1.61
C ILE A 430 17.66 17.20 -2.52
N THR A 431 18.22 17.03 -3.72
CA THR A 431 18.58 18.13 -4.63
C THR A 431 17.63 18.20 -5.82
N ASN A 432 16.82 19.23 -5.88
CA ASN A 432 15.98 19.51 -7.04
C ASN A 432 16.83 20.07 -8.19
N VAL A 433 16.97 19.31 -9.28
CA VAL A 433 17.77 19.66 -10.45
C VAL A 433 16.97 20.27 -11.60
N ILE A 434 15.68 20.60 -11.39
CA ILE A 434 14.76 21.04 -12.44
C ILE A 434 15.24 22.28 -13.20
N ARG A 435 15.97 23.18 -12.51
CA ARG A 435 16.49 24.43 -13.10
C ARG A 435 17.92 24.30 -13.64
N LYS A 436 18.61 23.17 -13.45
CA LYS A 436 19.97 22.98 -13.93
C LYS A 436 19.99 22.77 -15.44
N PRO A 437 20.77 23.55 -16.22
CA PRO A 437 20.86 23.45 -17.69
C PRO A 437 21.21 22.03 -18.17
N ALA A 438 22.08 21.34 -17.46
CA ALA A 438 22.49 19.96 -17.79
C ALA A 438 21.33 18.95 -17.84
N TYR A 439 20.20 19.24 -17.21
CA TYR A 439 19.01 18.39 -17.20
C TYR A 439 17.88 18.86 -18.13
N SER A 440 18.12 19.86 -18.98
CA SER A 440 17.09 20.45 -19.86
C SER A 440 16.45 19.42 -20.80
N ASN A 441 17.24 18.57 -21.44
CA ASN A 441 16.76 17.52 -22.34
C ASN A 441 15.96 16.46 -21.60
N GLU A 442 16.46 16.02 -20.45
CA GLU A 442 15.76 15.03 -19.59
C GLU A 442 14.44 15.58 -19.07
N ARG A 443 14.43 16.81 -18.59
CA ARG A 443 13.21 17.52 -18.17
C ARG A 443 12.18 17.55 -19.32
N ALA A 444 12.58 17.96 -20.52
CA ALA A 444 11.67 18.03 -21.68
C ALA A 444 11.12 16.63 -22.05
N ARG A 445 11.97 15.60 -21.99
CA ARG A 445 11.60 14.21 -22.22
C ARG A 445 10.55 13.76 -21.19
N LEU A 446 10.80 13.99 -19.90
CA LEU A 446 9.92 13.55 -18.82
C LEU A 446 8.57 14.25 -18.84
N TYR A 447 8.50 15.55 -19.18
CA TYR A 447 7.20 16.22 -19.38
C TYR A 447 6.40 15.63 -20.55
N ARG A 448 7.04 15.24 -21.66
CA ARG A 448 6.34 14.55 -22.76
C ARG A 448 5.81 13.18 -22.31
N THR A 449 6.65 12.40 -21.62
CA THR A 449 6.28 11.10 -21.07
C THR A 449 5.12 11.23 -20.07
N LEU A 450 5.18 12.22 -19.16
CA LEU A 450 4.14 12.48 -18.19
C LEU A 450 2.79 12.77 -18.86
N ARG A 451 2.77 13.64 -19.88
CA ARG A 451 1.53 13.95 -20.62
C ARG A 451 0.93 12.71 -21.28
N SER A 452 1.77 11.86 -21.91
CA SER A 452 1.31 10.59 -22.52
C SER A 452 0.71 9.66 -21.45
N LEU A 453 1.39 9.49 -20.33
CA LEU A 453 0.91 8.62 -19.25
C LEU A 453 -0.41 9.11 -18.62
N VAL A 454 -0.57 10.43 -18.46
CA VAL A 454 -1.82 11.02 -17.93
C VAL A 454 -2.98 10.75 -18.88
N ALA A 455 -2.78 10.94 -20.19
CA ALA A 455 -3.80 10.64 -21.20
C ALA A 455 -4.16 9.14 -21.20
N GLU A 456 -3.16 8.26 -21.24
CA GLU A 456 -3.34 6.80 -21.19
C GLU A 456 -4.08 6.34 -19.92
N ALA A 457 -3.71 6.88 -18.75
CA ALA A 457 -4.34 6.54 -17.48
C ALA A 457 -5.81 6.94 -17.45
N ALA A 458 -6.16 8.09 -18.03
CA ALA A 458 -7.54 8.57 -18.15
C ALA A 458 -8.35 7.81 -19.24
N GLY A 459 -7.68 7.07 -20.11
CA GLY A 459 -8.31 6.36 -21.25
C GLY A 459 -8.65 7.28 -22.43
N LEU A 460 -7.83 8.32 -22.64
CA LEU A 460 -7.92 9.30 -23.72
C LEU A 460 -6.93 8.95 -24.86
#